data_b095866cc74f864cb6a216016e080bb3
#
_entry.id   b095866cc74f864cb6a216016e080bb3
#
_cell.length_a   1.000
_cell.length_b   1.000
_cell.length_c   1.000
_cell.angle_alpha   90.00
_cell.angle_beta   90.00
_cell.angle_gamma   90.00
#
_symmetry.space_group_name_H-M   'P 1'
#
loop_
_entity.id
_entity.type
_entity.pdbx_description
1 polymer ?
#
loop_
_entity_poly.entity_id
_entity_poly.type
_entity_poly.pdbx_seq_one_letter_code
_entity_poly.pdbx_strand_id
1 'polypeptide(L)'
;MKKALLLLAAAAACAIALPATAARNKTLKGSGRIVTETRDVGSFHAVEAGSIAHVLVGDYPAGRVTVKTDDNLLVHVQTSVAEGTLRIGLADVTVQNAELTVYVPAAGITRLDAKGIAAFSLETPLAGITGLKAGGAAKITAEHPLQTNDAAIEASGTAHIAVEAMTGTLERIS
;
A
#
# COMPACT_ATOMS: atom_id res chain seq x y z
N MET A 1 -68.24 -30.55 5.72
CA MET A 1 -67.17 -30.12 6.64
C MET A 1 -65.85 -30.69 6.15
N LYS A 2 -65.06 -29.91 5.43
CA LYS A 2 -63.77 -30.35 4.85
C LYS A 2 -62.65 -29.86 5.74
N LYS A 3 -61.91 -30.77 6.36
CA LYS A 3 -60.73 -30.48 7.19
C LYS A 3 -59.56 -30.29 6.23
N ALA A 4 -58.96 -29.06 6.20
CA ALA A 4 -57.73 -28.78 5.49
C ALA A 4 -56.56 -29.19 6.41
N LEU A 5 -55.72 -30.09 5.87
CA LEU A 5 -54.49 -30.54 6.51
C LEU A 5 -53.33 -29.64 6.04
N LEU A 6 -52.81 -28.84 6.95
CA LEU A 6 -51.67 -27.97 6.70
C LEU A 6 -50.38 -28.80 6.88
N LEU A 7 -49.68 -29.09 5.77
CA LEU A 7 -48.35 -29.70 5.81
C LEU A 7 -47.30 -28.58 5.97
N LEU A 8 -46.67 -28.55 7.16
CA LEU A 8 -45.54 -27.68 7.48
C LEU A 8 -44.25 -28.38 6.98
N ALA A 9 -43.72 -27.94 5.86
CA ALA A 9 -42.41 -28.39 5.35
C ALA A 9 -41.31 -27.63 6.11
N ALA A 10 -40.61 -28.32 6.99
CA ALA A 10 -39.40 -27.80 7.64
C ALA A 10 -38.23 -27.94 6.67
N ALA A 11 -37.80 -26.83 6.06
CA ALA A 11 -36.56 -26.77 5.28
C ALA A 11 -35.37 -26.69 6.26
N ALA A 12 -34.68 -27.81 6.44
CA ALA A 12 -33.41 -27.86 7.14
C ALA A 12 -32.33 -27.21 6.26
N ALA A 13 -31.99 -25.97 6.56
CA ALA A 13 -30.83 -25.30 5.95
C ALA A 13 -29.56 -25.95 6.51
N CYS A 14 -28.97 -26.85 5.74
CA CYS A 14 -27.65 -27.40 6.00
C CYS A 14 -26.62 -26.30 5.72
N ALA A 15 -26.19 -25.57 6.76
CA ALA A 15 -25.07 -24.64 6.68
C ALA A 15 -23.78 -25.45 6.50
N ILE A 16 -23.32 -25.57 5.27
CA ILE A 16 -21.99 -26.09 4.95
C ILE A 16 -20.99 -25.03 5.42
N ALA A 17 -20.47 -25.21 6.63
CA ALA A 17 -19.32 -24.45 7.11
C ALA A 17 -18.11 -24.87 6.25
N LEU A 18 -17.77 -24.05 5.24
CA LEU A 18 -16.50 -24.16 4.56
C LEU A 18 -15.38 -23.93 5.59
N PRO A 19 -14.41 -24.84 5.74
CA PRO A 19 -13.28 -24.56 6.58
C PRO A 19 -12.56 -23.34 6.00
N ALA A 20 -12.48 -22.26 6.78
CA ALA A 20 -11.57 -21.16 6.49
C ALA A 20 -10.16 -21.74 6.59
N THR A 21 -9.61 -22.15 5.46
CA THR A 21 -8.18 -22.45 5.34
C THR A 21 -7.46 -21.13 5.60
N ALA A 22 -7.01 -20.93 6.85
CA ALA A 22 -6.09 -19.85 7.18
C ALA A 22 -4.87 -20.06 6.26
N ALA A 23 -4.75 -19.20 5.26
CA ALA A 23 -3.60 -19.18 4.37
C ALA A 23 -2.37 -18.97 5.28
N ARG A 24 -1.55 -20.02 5.44
CA ARG A 24 -0.28 -19.92 6.16
C ARG A 24 0.63 -19.11 5.25
N ASN A 25 0.86 -17.85 5.59
CA ASN A 25 1.82 -17.02 4.88
C ASN A 25 3.15 -17.75 4.86
N LYS A 26 3.61 -18.08 3.66
CA LYS A 26 4.91 -18.73 3.47
C LYS A 26 6.01 -17.73 3.81
N THR A 27 6.96 -18.12 4.67
CA THR A 27 8.15 -17.29 4.90
C THR A 27 9.17 -17.56 3.80
N LEU A 28 9.56 -16.51 3.09
CA LEU A 28 10.59 -16.55 2.05
C LEU A 28 11.80 -15.75 2.49
N LYS A 29 12.97 -16.25 2.18
CA LYS A 29 14.22 -15.49 2.29
C LYS A 29 14.57 -14.91 0.93
N GLY A 30 15.03 -13.66 0.89
CA GLY A 30 15.58 -13.08 -0.32
C GLY A 30 16.72 -13.93 -0.88
N SER A 31 16.76 -14.11 -2.20
CA SER A 31 17.79 -14.90 -2.89
C SER A 31 19.14 -14.19 -2.94
N GLY A 32 19.17 -12.88 -2.73
CA GLY A 32 20.34 -12.03 -2.92
C GLY A 32 20.60 -11.65 -4.39
N ARG A 33 19.81 -12.19 -5.33
CA ARG A 33 19.89 -11.84 -6.75
C ARG A 33 18.83 -10.79 -7.09
N ILE A 34 19.24 -9.54 -7.16
CA ILE A 34 18.35 -8.42 -7.42
C ILE A 34 18.01 -8.34 -8.91
N VAL A 35 16.73 -8.18 -9.20
CA VAL A 35 16.18 -7.96 -10.53
C VAL A 35 15.32 -6.70 -10.55
N THR A 36 15.12 -6.15 -11.75
CA THR A 36 14.32 -4.95 -11.96
C THR A 36 13.26 -5.22 -13.02
N GLU A 37 12.02 -4.81 -12.74
CA GLU A 37 10.89 -4.92 -13.67
C GLU A 37 10.11 -3.61 -13.71
N THR A 38 9.80 -3.12 -14.90
CA THR A 38 8.91 -1.97 -15.10
C THR A 38 7.50 -2.46 -15.40
N ARG A 39 6.51 -1.89 -14.70
CA ARG A 39 5.10 -2.22 -14.82
C ARG A 39 4.28 -1.01 -15.23
N ASP A 40 3.43 -1.18 -16.23
CA ASP A 40 2.44 -0.17 -16.58
C ASP A 40 1.26 -0.30 -15.60
N VAL A 41 0.96 0.76 -14.86
CA VAL A 41 -0.06 0.76 -13.82
C VAL A 41 -1.19 1.77 -14.08
N GLY A 42 -1.03 2.64 -15.09
CA GLY A 42 -1.99 3.68 -15.40
C GLY A 42 -1.90 4.89 -14.47
N SER A 43 -2.95 5.70 -14.44
CA SER A 43 -2.99 6.95 -13.66
C SER A 43 -3.42 6.71 -12.22
N PHE A 44 -2.74 7.36 -11.29
CA PHE A 44 -3.08 7.36 -9.87
C PHE A 44 -2.71 8.72 -9.25
N HIS A 45 -3.30 9.03 -8.09
CA HIS A 45 -3.03 10.23 -7.31
C HIS A 45 -2.74 9.94 -5.84
N ALA A 46 -2.91 8.69 -5.43
CA ALA A 46 -2.56 8.23 -4.10
C ALA A 46 -1.67 6.99 -4.18
N VAL A 47 -0.78 6.82 -3.21
CA VAL A 47 0.09 5.64 -3.09
C VAL A 47 -0.04 5.06 -1.69
N GLU A 48 -0.40 3.78 -1.63
CA GLU A 48 -0.42 2.98 -0.41
C GLU A 48 0.69 1.93 -0.49
N ALA A 49 1.62 1.94 0.45
CA ALA A 49 2.69 0.98 0.54
C ALA A 49 2.62 0.21 1.85
N GLY A 50 2.80 -1.10 1.77
CA GLY A 50 2.81 -2.00 2.92
C GLY A 50 4.00 -2.96 2.93
N SER A 51 4.03 -3.82 3.93
CA SER A 51 5.09 -4.82 4.12
C SER A 51 6.47 -4.15 4.34
N ILE A 52 7.50 -4.54 3.57
CA ILE A 52 8.88 -4.02 3.64
C ILE A 52 9.19 -3.02 2.52
N ALA A 53 8.19 -2.55 1.79
CA ALA A 53 8.40 -1.74 0.59
C ALA A 53 9.10 -0.41 0.92
N HIS A 54 10.20 -0.13 0.23
CA HIS A 54 10.80 1.19 0.16
C HIS A 54 10.39 1.86 -1.15
N VAL A 55 9.60 2.92 -1.04
CA VAL A 55 9.05 3.63 -2.19
C VAL A 55 9.80 4.94 -2.38
N LEU A 56 10.45 5.06 -3.54
CA LEU A 56 11.13 6.27 -3.98
C LEU A 56 10.18 7.04 -4.89
N VAL A 57 9.77 8.23 -4.46
CA VAL A 57 8.87 9.11 -5.21
C VAL A 57 9.68 10.23 -5.83
N GLY A 58 9.74 10.25 -7.16
CA GLY A 58 10.63 11.17 -7.87
C GLY A 58 10.21 11.46 -9.31
N ASP A 59 11.13 12.00 -10.09
CA ASP A 59 10.92 12.33 -11.50
C ASP A 59 11.05 11.08 -12.38
N TYR A 60 10.05 10.22 -12.30
CA TYR A 60 9.94 8.98 -13.08
C TYR A 60 8.81 9.07 -14.11
N PRO A 61 8.82 8.22 -15.17
CA PRO A 61 7.79 8.24 -16.21
C PRO A 61 6.39 8.00 -15.66
N ALA A 62 5.45 8.89 -15.98
CA ALA A 62 4.06 8.78 -15.55
C ALA A 62 3.39 7.49 -16.04
N GLY A 63 2.48 6.93 -15.22
CA GLY A 63 1.74 5.71 -15.51
C GLY A 63 2.54 4.42 -15.40
N ARG A 64 3.80 4.50 -14.97
CA ARG A 64 4.70 3.36 -14.79
C ARG A 64 5.32 3.36 -13.41
N VAL A 65 5.61 2.17 -12.92
CA VAL A 65 6.43 1.97 -11.72
C VAL A 65 7.55 0.98 -12.03
N THR A 66 8.70 1.17 -11.40
CA THR A 66 9.81 0.22 -11.54
C THR A 66 10.02 -0.47 -10.21
N VAL A 67 9.91 -1.79 -10.22
CA VAL A 67 10.09 -2.67 -9.05
C VAL A 67 11.51 -3.24 -9.09
N LYS A 68 12.25 -3.08 -8.02
CA LYS A 68 13.58 -3.67 -7.80
C LYS A 68 13.49 -4.55 -6.57
N THR A 69 13.74 -5.84 -6.72
CA THR A 69 13.62 -6.82 -5.63
C THR A 69 14.43 -8.08 -5.91
N ASP A 70 14.51 -8.97 -4.92
CA ASP A 70 15.05 -10.31 -5.14
C ASP A 70 14.22 -11.07 -6.18
N ASP A 71 14.87 -11.83 -7.07
CA ASP A 71 14.21 -12.50 -8.20
C ASP A 71 13.13 -13.49 -7.77
N ASN A 72 13.34 -14.18 -6.65
CA ASN A 72 12.36 -15.11 -6.09
C ASN A 72 11.15 -14.42 -5.41
N LEU A 73 11.22 -13.11 -5.19
CA LEU A 73 10.13 -12.33 -4.61
C LEU A 73 9.31 -11.57 -5.66
N LEU A 74 9.83 -11.36 -6.85
CA LEU A 74 9.20 -10.54 -7.90
C LEU A 74 7.76 -10.98 -8.22
N VAL A 75 7.49 -12.28 -8.22
CA VAL A 75 6.16 -12.85 -8.47
C VAL A 75 5.15 -12.59 -7.33
N HIS A 76 5.65 -12.25 -6.14
CA HIS A 76 4.84 -11.94 -4.97
C HIS A 76 4.61 -10.43 -4.80
N VAL A 77 5.34 -9.58 -5.55
CA VAL A 77 5.15 -8.13 -5.49
C VAL A 77 3.87 -7.75 -6.21
N GLN A 78 2.96 -7.16 -5.46
CA GLN A 78 1.74 -6.58 -5.98
C GLN A 78 1.93 -5.09 -6.24
N THR A 79 1.54 -4.67 -7.44
CA THR A 79 1.39 -3.27 -7.84
C THR A 79 0.09 -3.14 -8.61
N SER A 80 -0.94 -2.63 -7.99
CA SER A 80 -2.27 -2.49 -8.59
C SER A 80 -2.85 -1.12 -8.32
N VAL A 81 -3.58 -0.57 -9.29
CA VAL A 81 -4.32 0.69 -9.10
C VAL A 81 -5.80 0.39 -8.97
N ALA A 82 -6.39 0.85 -7.88
CA ALA A 82 -7.82 0.80 -7.65
C ALA A 82 -8.28 2.15 -7.09
N GLU A 83 -9.33 2.71 -7.65
CA GLU A 83 -9.90 4.01 -7.25
C GLU A 83 -8.86 5.14 -7.20
N GLY A 84 -7.93 5.16 -8.18
CA GLY A 84 -6.85 6.13 -8.23
C GLY A 84 -5.76 5.97 -7.17
N THR A 85 -5.76 4.86 -6.44
CA THR A 85 -4.74 4.52 -5.45
C THR A 85 -3.86 3.39 -5.96
N LEU A 86 -2.56 3.64 -6.09
CA LEU A 86 -1.55 2.62 -6.34
C LEU A 86 -1.26 1.88 -5.04
N ARG A 87 -1.49 0.58 -5.02
CA ARG A 87 -1.18 -0.30 -3.88
C ARG A 87 0.08 -1.09 -4.16
N ILE A 88 1.03 -1.01 -3.24
CA ILE A 88 2.33 -1.70 -3.31
C ILE A 88 2.49 -2.57 -2.08
N GLY A 89 2.81 -3.83 -2.27
CA GLY A 89 3.02 -4.77 -1.17
C GLY A 89 3.46 -6.15 -1.63
N LEU A 90 3.51 -7.06 -0.69
CA LEU A 90 3.77 -8.49 -0.92
C LEU A 90 2.52 -9.29 -0.60
N ALA A 91 2.12 -10.18 -1.52
CA ALA A 91 0.98 -11.07 -1.35
C ALA A 91 1.41 -12.43 -0.82
N ASP A 92 0.66 -12.93 0.17
CA ASP A 92 0.70 -14.30 0.67
C ASP A 92 2.07 -14.79 1.19
N VAL A 93 3.00 -13.85 1.47
CA VAL A 93 4.33 -14.17 1.97
C VAL A 93 4.76 -13.23 3.10
N THR A 94 5.49 -13.79 4.04
CA THR A 94 6.35 -13.06 4.98
C THR A 94 7.78 -13.19 4.50
N VAL A 95 8.59 -12.14 4.57
CA VAL A 95 9.94 -12.16 4.02
C VAL A 95 11.00 -11.90 5.09
N GLN A 96 12.18 -12.46 4.86
CA GLN A 96 13.37 -12.25 5.68
C GLN A 96 14.56 -11.94 4.78
N ASN A 97 15.40 -10.99 5.19
CA ASN A 97 16.60 -10.56 4.46
C ASN A 97 16.31 -10.35 2.97
N ALA A 98 15.29 -9.55 2.68
CA ALA A 98 14.82 -9.27 1.34
C ALA A 98 14.80 -7.76 1.09
N GLU A 99 15.03 -7.37 -0.16
CA GLU A 99 14.94 -5.99 -0.62
C GLU A 99 13.68 -5.84 -1.50
N LEU A 100 12.92 -4.78 -1.27
CA LEU A 100 11.85 -4.36 -2.15
C LEU A 100 11.88 -2.84 -2.27
N THR A 101 12.34 -2.34 -3.40
CA THR A 101 12.35 -0.92 -3.74
C THR A 101 11.43 -0.68 -4.93
N VAL A 102 10.57 0.33 -4.85
CA VAL A 102 9.65 0.69 -5.93
C VAL A 102 9.81 2.17 -6.26
N TYR A 103 10.13 2.45 -7.51
CA TYR A 103 10.27 3.81 -8.04
C TYR A 103 8.92 4.24 -8.61
N VAL A 104 8.40 5.37 -8.11
CA VAL A 104 7.06 5.87 -8.39
C VAL A 104 7.11 7.31 -8.88
N PRO A 105 6.45 7.67 -10.00
CA PRO A 105 6.41 9.05 -10.48
C PRO A 105 5.74 9.98 -9.47
N ALA A 106 6.36 11.13 -9.22
CA ALA A 106 5.85 12.16 -8.31
C ALA A 106 4.64 12.93 -8.86
N ALA A 107 4.49 12.95 -10.18
CA ALA A 107 3.48 13.75 -10.86
C ALA A 107 2.05 13.36 -10.45
N GLY A 108 1.30 14.32 -9.93
CA GLY A 108 -0.11 14.15 -9.56
C GLY A 108 -0.36 13.44 -8.23
N ILE A 109 0.66 13.11 -7.46
CA ILE A 109 0.49 12.50 -6.13
C ILE A 109 0.01 13.56 -5.14
N THR A 110 -1.12 13.26 -4.48
CA THR A 110 -1.72 14.09 -3.43
C THR A 110 -1.79 13.39 -2.07
N ARG A 111 -1.66 12.04 -2.03
CA ARG A 111 -1.76 11.26 -0.80
C ARG A 111 -0.75 10.13 -0.75
N LEU A 112 -0.13 9.96 0.42
CA LEU A 112 0.77 8.85 0.73
C LEU A 112 0.32 8.14 2.01
N ASP A 113 0.25 6.81 1.98
CA ASP A 113 -0.13 5.96 3.10
C ASP A 113 0.90 4.82 3.26
N ALA A 114 1.71 4.90 4.30
CA ALA A 114 2.74 3.91 4.63
C ALA A 114 2.25 3.02 5.77
N LYS A 115 2.28 1.71 5.58
CA LYS A 115 1.82 0.71 6.54
C LYS A 115 2.88 -0.34 6.86
N GLY A 116 2.79 -0.92 8.04
CA GLY A 116 3.73 -1.96 8.48
C GLY A 116 5.12 -1.41 8.74
N ILE A 117 6.11 -1.78 7.95
CA ILE A 117 7.48 -1.26 8.01
C ILE A 117 7.90 -0.60 6.68
N ALA A 118 6.92 -0.20 5.87
CA ALA A 118 7.18 0.48 4.61
C ALA A 118 7.80 1.86 4.82
N ALA A 119 8.60 2.29 3.86
CA ALA A 119 9.20 3.61 3.86
C ALA A 119 8.93 4.35 2.55
N PHE A 120 8.61 5.64 2.63
CA PHE A 120 8.63 6.57 1.51
C PHE A 120 9.83 7.51 1.62
N SER A 121 10.55 7.68 0.52
CA SER A 121 11.54 8.72 0.34
C SER A 121 11.13 9.61 -0.84
N LEU A 122 10.90 10.88 -0.56
CA LEU A 122 10.44 11.84 -1.55
C LEU A 122 11.67 12.58 -2.10
N GLU A 123 12.05 12.26 -3.33
CA GLU A 123 13.27 12.75 -3.99
C GLU A 123 13.07 14.09 -4.72
N THR A 124 11.81 14.52 -4.84
CA THR A 124 11.44 15.78 -5.50
C THR A 124 10.39 16.53 -4.71
N PRO A 125 10.27 17.85 -4.85
CA PRO A 125 9.18 18.62 -4.27
C PRO A 125 7.82 18.10 -4.73
N LEU A 126 6.87 17.95 -3.80
CA LEU A 126 5.49 17.59 -4.12
C LEU A 126 4.56 18.76 -3.82
N ALA A 127 3.60 18.98 -4.72
CA ALA A 127 2.60 20.03 -4.59
C ALA A 127 1.19 19.46 -4.47
N GLY A 128 0.32 20.14 -3.71
CA GLY A 128 -1.08 19.76 -3.56
C GLY A 128 -1.30 18.53 -2.67
N ILE A 129 -0.41 18.29 -1.73
CA ILE A 129 -0.54 17.19 -0.77
C ILE A 129 -1.76 17.44 0.11
N THR A 130 -2.66 16.46 0.15
CA THR A 130 -3.88 16.44 0.98
C THR A 130 -3.83 15.40 2.09
N GLY A 131 -2.87 14.48 2.06
CA GLY A 131 -2.74 13.49 3.14
C GLY A 131 -1.41 12.78 3.18
N LEU A 132 -0.84 12.70 4.38
CA LEU A 132 0.31 11.87 4.72
C LEU A 132 -0.08 10.96 5.88
N LYS A 133 0.01 9.67 5.70
CA LYS A 133 -0.35 8.69 6.72
C LYS A 133 0.77 7.68 6.91
N ALA A 134 1.15 7.45 8.16
CA ALA A 134 2.14 6.44 8.50
C ALA A 134 1.65 5.62 9.70
N GLY A 135 1.63 4.31 9.57
CA GLY A 135 1.15 3.40 10.59
C GLY A 135 2.08 2.23 10.86
N GLY A 136 2.09 1.73 12.10
CA GLY A 136 3.00 0.68 12.53
C GLY A 136 4.41 1.20 12.83
N ALA A 137 5.41 0.73 12.12
CA ALA A 137 6.80 1.23 12.17
C ALA A 137 7.22 1.85 10.83
N ALA A 138 6.26 2.39 10.09
CA ALA A 138 6.49 2.97 8.78
C ALA A 138 7.17 4.34 8.87
N LYS A 139 7.81 4.75 7.77
CA LYS A 139 8.52 6.02 7.70
C LYS A 139 8.17 6.77 6.41
N ILE A 140 7.94 8.09 6.52
CA ILE A 140 7.86 8.99 5.37
C ILE A 140 8.94 10.06 5.56
N THR A 141 9.81 10.22 4.57
CA THR A 141 10.89 11.21 4.59
C THR A 141 10.80 12.07 3.35
N ALA A 142 10.80 13.39 3.52
CA ALA A 142 10.87 14.35 2.44
C ALA A 142 12.09 15.27 2.66
N GLU A 143 13.06 15.18 1.75
CA GLU A 143 14.25 16.03 1.74
C GLU A 143 14.03 17.33 0.95
N HIS A 144 12.84 17.47 0.36
CA HIS A 144 12.40 18.63 -0.41
C HIS A 144 11.11 19.22 0.16
N PRO A 145 10.86 20.51 -0.06
CA PRO A 145 9.64 21.15 0.42
C PRO A 145 8.36 20.49 -0.10
N LEU A 146 7.39 20.29 0.79
CA LEU A 146 6.05 19.85 0.46
C LEU A 146 5.10 21.04 0.45
N GLN A 147 4.31 21.17 -0.61
CA GLN A 147 3.19 22.11 -0.64
C GLN A 147 1.91 21.38 -0.28
N THR A 148 1.28 21.79 0.79
CA THR A 148 0.05 21.17 1.31
C THR A 148 -1.16 21.99 0.92
N ASN A 149 -2.31 21.29 0.75
CA ASN A 149 -3.61 21.90 0.53
C ASN A 149 -4.61 21.22 1.46
N ASP A 150 -4.86 21.83 2.60
CA ASP A 150 -5.70 21.27 3.69
C ASP A 150 -5.30 19.82 4.02
N ALA A 151 -4.01 19.60 4.26
CA ALA A 151 -3.48 18.27 4.45
C ALA A 151 -3.78 17.70 5.84
N ALA A 152 -4.23 16.46 5.89
CA ALA A 152 -4.26 15.65 7.10
C ALA A 152 -2.95 14.85 7.23
N ILE A 153 -2.25 15.01 8.36
CA ILE A 153 -1.03 14.27 8.67
C ILE A 153 -1.31 13.40 9.88
N GLU A 154 -1.18 12.09 9.70
CA GLU A 154 -1.45 11.10 10.73
C GLU A 154 -0.27 10.15 10.90
N ALA A 155 0.20 10.01 12.15
CA ALA A 155 1.21 9.01 12.50
C ALA A 155 0.70 8.15 13.66
N SER A 156 0.80 6.83 13.55
CA SER A 156 0.32 5.90 14.57
C SER A 156 1.31 4.77 14.84
N GLY A 157 1.36 4.28 16.06
CA GLY A 157 2.34 3.30 16.49
C GLY A 157 3.71 3.93 16.73
N THR A 158 4.75 3.38 16.11
CA THR A 158 6.12 3.92 16.12
C THR A 158 6.49 4.54 14.77
N ALA A 159 5.50 4.91 13.98
CA ALA A 159 5.70 5.50 12.67
C ALA A 159 6.30 6.92 12.77
N HIS A 160 7.04 7.31 11.75
CA HIS A 160 7.73 8.59 11.71
C HIS A 160 7.52 9.31 10.38
N ILE A 161 7.11 10.58 10.46
CA ILE A 161 6.99 11.46 9.29
C ILE A 161 7.97 12.61 9.48
N ALA A 162 9.00 12.68 8.63
CA ALA A 162 10.04 13.71 8.65
C ALA A 162 9.97 14.51 7.34
N VAL A 163 9.68 15.79 7.44
CA VAL A 163 9.61 16.71 6.32
C VAL A 163 10.53 17.90 6.60
N GLU A 164 11.45 18.21 5.68
CA GLU A 164 12.40 19.31 5.86
C GLU A 164 11.70 20.67 5.88
N ALA A 165 10.75 20.88 4.98
CA ALA A 165 9.95 22.09 4.91
C ALA A 165 8.54 21.80 4.42
N MET A 166 7.56 22.51 4.97
CA MET A 166 6.16 22.41 4.57
C MET A 166 5.59 23.81 4.39
N THR A 167 4.88 24.03 3.29
CA THR A 167 4.19 25.30 2.98
C THR A 167 2.75 25.01 2.61
N GLY A 168 1.82 25.91 2.96
CA GLY A 168 0.39 25.75 2.71
C GLY A 168 -0.42 25.53 3.97
N THR A 169 -1.60 24.93 3.82
CA THR A 169 -2.56 24.72 4.90
C THR A 169 -2.56 23.29 5.41
N LEU A 170 -2.81 23.14 6.71
CA LEU A 170 -2.99 21.85 7.38
C LEU A 170 -4.38 21.80 7.99
N GLU A 171 -5.11 20.73 7.72
CA GLU A 171 -6.39 20.46 8.37
C GLU A 171 -6.17 19.86 9.76
N ARG A 172 -5.26 18.89 9.87
CA ARG A 172 -5.06 18.12 11.10
C ARG A 172 -3.67 17.47 11.16
N ILE A 173 -3.13 17.41 12.40
CA ILE A 173 -1.97 16.58 12.75
C ILE A 173 -2.37 15.70 13.95
N SER A 174 -2.15 14.40 13.86
CA SER A 174 -2.50 13.45 14.92
C SER A 174 -1.55 12.24 14.98
#